data_c098d32d0e096b000ddc01c06caa16a9
#
_entry.id   c098d32d0e096b000ddc01c06caa16a9
#
_cell.length_a   1.000
_cell.length_b   1.000
_cell.length_c   1.000
_cell.angle_alpha   90.00
_cell.angle_beta   90.00
_cell.angle_gamma   90.00
#
_symmetry.space_group_name_H-M   'P 1'
#
loop_
_entity.id
_entity.type
_entity.pdbx_description
1 polymer ?
#
loop_
_entity_poly.entity_id
_entity_poly.type
_entity_poly.pdbx_seq_one_letter_code
_entity_poly.pdbx_strand_id
1 'polypeptide(L)'
;PRNLQGATAAIDSAGMCRFVAFAVLDQPETCQALNDLLNAFYGWTHTGDDVTALGKRVLKMEREFNAKAGFTKEQDRLPRFFSADKVRPHDITFQVTDAELDQVFNW
;
A
#
# COMPACT_ATOMS: atom_id res chain seq x y z
N PRO A 1 0.78 8.51 -0.96
CA PRO A 1 0.69 7.42 0.03
C PRO A 1 -0.05 6.20 -0.52
N ARG A 2 -1.23 6.34 -1.16
CA ARG A 2 -2.06 5.23 -1.65
C ARG A 2 -1.33 4.31 -2.64
N ASN A 3 -0.68 4.89 -3.65
CA ASN A 3 0.07 4.10 -4.64
C ASN A 3 1.25 3.36 -4.01
N LEU A 4 1.92 3.98 -3.03
CA LEU A 4 3.00 3.36 -2.29
C LEU A 4 2.52 2.14 -1.50
N GLN A 5 1.33 2.21 -0.87
CA GLN A 5 0.74 1.06 -0.18
C GLN A 5 0.49 -0.12 -1.13
N GLY A 6 -0.10 0.15 -2.31
CA GLY A 6 -0.32 -0.87 -3.33
C GLY A 6 0.98 -1.50 -3.83
N ALA A 7 1.98 -0.67 -4.14
CA ALA A 7 3.28 -1.15 -4.58
C ALA A 7 3.99 -1.98 -3.50
N THR A 8 3.95 -1.53 -2.24
CA THR A 8 4.54 -2.27 -1.11
C THR A 8 3.83 -3.61 -0.89
N ALA A 9 2.49 -3.64 -0.92
CA ALA A 9 1.73 -4.88 -0.78
C ALA A 9 2.03 -5.88 -1.90
N ALA A 10 2.27 -5.42 -3.13
CA ALA A 10 2.68 -6.27 -4.23
C ALA A 10 4.07 -6.89 -4.00
N ILE A 11 5.04 -6.10 -3.57
CA ILE A 11 6.41 -6.55 -3.29
C ILE A 11 6.43 -7.54 -2.14
N ASP A 12 5.73 -7.25 -1.04
CA ASP A 12 5.62 -8.14 0.11
C ASP A 12 4.95 -9.47 -0.30
N SER A 13 3.89 -9.42 -1.13
CA SER A 13 3.20 -10.62 -1.63
C SER A 13 4.05 -11.43 -2.61
N ALA A 14 4.94 -10.78 -3.36
CA ALA A 14 5.91 -11.43 -4.21
C ALA A 14 7.09 -12.08 -3.44
N GLY A 15 7.12 -11.94 -2.10
CA GLY A 15 8.19 -12.47 -1.26
C GLY A 15 9.52 -11.73 -1.39
N MET A 16 9.51 -10.51 -1.90
CA MET A 16 10.72 -9.71 -2.09
C MET A 16 11.08 -8.89 -0.84
N CYS A 17 12.36 -8.73 -0.63
CA CYS A 17 12.85 -7.88 0.45
C CYS A 17 12.42 -6.42 0.23
N ARG A 18 11.90 -5.77 1.27
CA ARG A 18 11.44 -4.37 1.21
C ARG A 18 12.54 -3.39 0.80
N PHE A 19 13.80 -3.66 1.11
CA PHE A 19 14.90 -2.80 0.66
C PHE A 19 15.12 -2.86 -0.86
N VAL A 20 14.77 -3.97 -1.52
CA VAL A 20 14.76 -4.07 -2.98
C VAL A 20 13.64 -3.20 -3.58
N ALA A 21 12.57 -2.94 -2.83
CA ALA A 21 11.45 -2.12 -3.26
C ALA A 21 11.88 -0.71 -3.70
N PHE A 22 12.86 -0.10 -3.04
CA PHE A 22 13.35 1.22 -3.44
C PHE A 22 13.97 1.21 -4.84
N ALA A 23 14.73 0.16 -5.17
CA ALA A 23 15.30 0.00 -6.51
C ALA A 23 14.22 -0.28 -7.55
N VAL A 24 13.20 -1.07 -7.20
CA VAL A 24 12.09 -1.44 -8.10
C VAL A 24 11.17 -0.26 -8.37
N LEU A 25 10.82 0.52 -7.35
CA LEU A 25 9.80 1.58 -7.46
C LEU A 25 10.33 2.84 -8.16
N ASP A 26 11.64 3.10 -8.08
CA ASP A 26 12.25 4.30 -8.63
C ASP A 26 12.70 4.14 -10.10
N GLN A 27 12.69 2.91 -10.62
CA GLN A 27 13.18 2.60 -11.98
C GLN A 27 12.12 1.82 -12.77
N PRO A 28 11.59 2.39 -13.87
CA PRO A 28 10.57 1.71 -14.69
C PRO A 28 11.00 0.33 -15.19
N GLU A 29 12.27 0.16 -15.53
CA GLU A 29 12.85 -1.09 -16.03
C GLU A 29 12.81 -2.20 -14.97
N THR A 30 13.00 -1.85 -13.70
CA THR A 30 12.91 -2.80 -12.58
C THR A 30 11.49 -3.18 -12.25
N CYS A 31 10.51 -2.29 -12.44
CA CYS A 31 9.09 -2.65 -12.37
C CYS A 31 8.73 -3.69 -13.44
N GLN A 32 9.24 -3.53 -14.66
CA GLN A 32 9.03 -4.52 -15.71
C GLN A 32 9.71 -5.85 -15.40
N ALA A 33 10.93 -5.83 -14.87
CA ALA A 33 11.64 -7.03 -14.45
C ALA A 33 10.87 -7.82 -13.37
N LEU A 34 10.16 -7.14 -12.45
CA LEU A 34 9.29 -7.81 -11.49
C LEU A 34 8.09 -8.48 -12.17
N ASN A 35 7.44 -7.82 -13.14
CA ASN A 35 6.41 -8.44 -13.96
C ASN A 35 6.93 -9.69 -14.68
N ASP A 36 8.11 -9.59 -15.30
CA ASP A 36 8.72 -10.69 -16.05
C ASP A 36 9.04 -11.89 -15.14
N LEU A 37 9.52 -11.63 -13.94
CA LEU A 37 9.78 -12.67 -12.93
C LEU A 37 8.50 -13.38 -12.51
N LEU A 38 7.44 -12.65 -12.21
CA LEU A 38 6.14 -13.22 -11.84
C LEU A 38 5.51 -13.98 -13.03
N ASN A 39 5.64 -13.44 -14.24
CA ASN A 39 5.18 -14.10 -15.47
C ASN A 39 5.90 -15.43 -15.69
N ALA A 40 7.23 -15.45 -15.53
CA ALA A 40 8.03 -16.66 -15.68
C ALA A 40 7.70 -17.72 -14.64
N PHE A 41 7.43 -17.31 -13.40
CA PHE A 41 7.15 -18.23 -12.30
C PHE A 41 5.73 -18.79 -12.32
N TYR A 42 4.73 -17.93 -12.58
CA TYR A 42 3.31 -18.29 -12.50
C TYR A 42 2.65 -18.53 -13.87
N GLY A 43 3.34 -18.30 -14.98
CA GLY A 43 2.76 -18.37 -16.30
C GLY A 43 1.77 -17.23 -16.58
N TRP A 44 1.94 -16.09 -15.94
CA TRP A 44 1.11 -14.90 -16.13
C TRP A 44 1.60 -14.08 -17.35
N THR A 45 0.82 -13.05 -17.69
CA THR A 45 1.12 -12.10 -18.77
C THR A 45 1.02 -10.66 -18.27
N HIS A 46 1.51 -10.40 -17.09
CA HIS A 46 1.52 -9.09 -16.46
C HIS A 46 2.41 -8.11 -17.23
N THR A 47 1.96 -6.88 -17.36
CA THR A 47 2.66 -5.76 -18.00
C THR A 47 2.39 -4.45 -17.27
N GLY A 48 3.24 -3.45 -17.42
CA GLY A 48 3.02 -2.10 -16.92
C GLY A 48 2.62 -2.08 -15.43
N ASP A 49 1.43 -1.57 -15.14
CA ASP A 49 0.94 -1.36 -13.78
C ASP A 49 0.30 -2.59 -13.11
N ASP A 50 0.36 -3.77 -13.72
CA ASP A 50 -0.28 -4.98 -13.19
C ASP A 50 0.25 -5.36 -11.80
N VAL A 51 1.53 -5.12 -11.50
CA VAL A 51 2.10 -5.29 -10.16
C VAL A 51 1.38 -4.40 -9.15
N THR A 52 1.17 -3.14 -9.48
CA THR A 52 0.45 -2.20 -8.60
C THR A 52 -1.01 -2.63 -8.42
N ALA A 53 -1.64 -3.11 -9.48
CA ALA A 53 -3.01 -3.65 -9.44
C ALA A 53 -3.10 -4.91 -8.55
N LEU A 54 -2.07 -5.78 -8.60
CA LEU A 54 -1.95 -6.93 -7.70
C LEU A 54 -1.96 -6.48 -6.23
N GLY A 55 -1.12 -5.51 -5.87
CA GLY A 55 -1.06 -5.00 -4.50
C GLY A 55 -2.36 -4.37 -4.03
N LYS A 56 -3.07 -3.64 -4.90
CA LYS A 56 -4.41 -3.10 -4.60
C LYS A 56 -5.41 -4.22 -4.31
N ARG A 57 -5.39 -5.30 -5.09
CA ARG A 57 -6.25 -6.47 -4.85
C ARG A 57 -5.95 -7.14 -3.51
N VAL A 58 -4.66 -7.30 -3.16
CA VAL A 58 -4.25 -7.86 -1.87
C VAL A 58 -4.80 -7.02 -0.72
N LEU A 59 -4.57 -5.72 -0.72
CA LEU A 59 -5.10 -4.80 0.31
C LEU A 59 -6.63 -4.86 0.41
N LYS A 60 -7.31 -4.96 -0.72
CA LYS A 60 -8.78 -5.10 -0.72
C LYS A 60 -9.22 -6.41 -0.06
N MET A 61 -8.57 -7.54 -0.37
CA MET A 61 -8.85 -8.83 0.24
C MET A 61 -8.60 -8.82 1.75
N GLU A 62 -7.50 -8.22 2.20
CA GLU A 62 -7.19 -8.04 3.63
C GLU A 62 -8.26 -7.22 4.34
N ARG A 63 -8.72 -6.14 3.73
CA ARG A 63 -9.80 -5.32 4.26
C ARG A 63 -11.13 -6.07 4.34
N GLU A 64 -11.46 -6.84 3.31
CA GLU A 64 -12.66 -7.69 3.33
C GLU A 64 -12.58 -8.77 4.43
N PHE A 65 -11.42 -9.36 4.63
CA PHE A 65 -11.17 -10.29 5.72
C PHE A 65 -11.38 -9.62 7.08
N ASN A 66 -10.77 -8.45 7.30
CA ASN A 66 -10.89 -7.69 8.53
C ASN A 66 -12.36 -7.29 8.81
N ALA A 67 -13.09 -6.85 7.78
CA ALA A 67 -14.51 -6.51 7.91
C ALA A 67 -15.36 -7.73 8.34
N LYS A 68 -15.09 -8.92 7.78
CA LYS A 68 -15.74 -10.16 8.19
C LYS A 68 -15.36 -10.57 9.63
N ALA A 69 -14.18 -10.22 10.09
CA ALA A 69 -13.73 -10.42 11.46
C ALA A 69 -14.30 -9.39 12.46
N GLY A 70 -15.10 -8.42 11.99
CA GLY A 70 -15.76 -7.42 12.82
C GLY A 70 -15.03 -6.09 12.96
N PHE A 71 -13.92 -5.88 12.22
CA PHE A 71 -13.26 -4.58 12.19
C PHE A 71 -14.08 -3.56 11.40
N THR A 72 -14.19 -2.36 11.95
CA THR A 72 -14.94 -1.24 11.37
C THR A 72 -14.00 -0.06 11.07
N LYS A 73 -14.53 1.00 10.53
CA LYS A 73 -13.79 2.25 10.31
C LYS A 73 -13.22 2.86 11.58
N GLU A 74 -13.80 2.57 12.73
CA GLU A 74 -13.33 3.08 14.02
C GLU A 74 -11.94 2.56 14.39
N GLN A 75 -11.61 1.33 13.99
CA GLN A 75 -10.28 0.77 14.20
C GLN A 75 -9.23 1.32 13.22
N ASP A 76 -9.66 1.99 12.16
CA ASP A 76 -8.78 2.65 11.19
C ASP A 76 -8.38 4.09 11.60
N ARG A 77 -8.77 4.53 12.81
CA ARG A 77 -8.42 5.87 13.31
C ARG A 77 -7.05 5.89 13.94
N LEU A 78 -6.35 7.00 13.74
CA LEU A 78 -5.07 7.23 14.40
C LEU A 78 -5.28 7.54 15.89
N PRO A 79 -4.33 7.13 16.74
CA PRO A 79 -4.32 7.56 18.14
C PRO A 79 -4.34 9.09 18.27
N ARG A 80 -5.04 9.59 19.30
CA ARG A 80 -5.27 11.02 19.52
C ARG A 80 -4.01 11.89 19.48
N PHE A 81 -2.88 11.36 19.91
CA PHE A 81 -1.63 12.14 19.97
C PHE A 81 -1.19 12.64 18.57
N PHE A 82 -1.52 11.94 17.47
CA PHE A 82 -1.19 12.42 16.13
C PHE A 82 -1.84 13.77 15.79
N SER A 83 -3.04 14.01 16.30
CA SER A 83 -3.79 15.26 16.07
C SER A 83 -3.59 16.29 17.19
N ALA A 84 -3.16 15.86 18.39
CA ALA A 84 -3.03 16.74 19.56
C ALA A 84 -1.60 17.23 19.77
N ASP A 85 -0.59 16.38 19.55
CA ASP A 85 0.79 16.69 19.87
C ASP A 85 1.51 17.29 18.66
N LYS A 86 2.08 18.48 18.89
CA LYS A 86 2.83 19.18 17.83
C LYS A 86 4.23 18.63 17.68
N VAL A 87 4.63 18.36 16.45
CA VAL A 87 5.96 17.86 16.08
C VAL A 87 6.90 19.01 15.78
N ARG A 88 7.96 19.14 16.59
CA ARG A 88 9.02 20.14 16.37
C ARG A 88 9.91 19.73 15.18
N PRO A 89 10.54 20.69 14.48
CA PRO A 89 10.61 22.14 14.75
C PRO A 89 9.45 22.96 14.19
N HIS A 90 8.54 22.35 13.41
CA HIS A 90 7.51 23.07 12.65
C HIS A 90 6.20 23.24 13.41
N ASP A 91 6.08 22.73 14.63
CA ASP A 91 4.90 22.77 15.48
C ASP A 91 3.61 22.34 14.75
N ILE A 92 3.72 21.34 13.85
CA ILE A 92 2.62 20.77 13.07
C ILE A 92 2.06 19.52 13.73
N THR A 93 0.78 19.29 13.48
CA THR A 93 0.08 18.04 13.79
C THR A 93 -0.29 17.30 12.51
N PHE A 94 -0.71 16.04 12.62
CA PHE A 94 -1.28 15.29 11.51
C PHE A 94 -2.63 15.93 11.11
N GLN A 95 -2.75 16.33 9.85
CA GLN A 95 -3.87 17.14 9.35
C GLN A 95 -4.82 16.39 8.40
N VAL A 96 -4.56 15.09 8.13
CA VAL A 96 -5.47 14.30 7.30
C VAL A 96 -6.75 14.04 8.08
N THR A 97 -7.86 14.39 7.47
CA THR A 97 -9.19 14.24 8.08
C THR A 97 -9.67 12.79 8.07
N ASP A 98 -10.63 12.45 8.93
CA ASP A 98 -11.28 11.14 8.94
C ASP A 98 -11.94 10.81 7.60
N ALA A 99 -12.52 11.81 6.94
CA ALA A 99 -13.12 11.64 5.61
C ALA A 99 -12.08 11.27 4.54
N GLU A 100 -10.89 11.83 4.62
CA GLU A 100 -9.78 11.48 3.72
C GLU A 100 -9.22 10.09 4.05
N LEU A 101 -9.12 9.72 5.33
CA LEU A 101 -8.73 8.38 5.76
C LEU A 101 -9.72 7.32 5.26
N ASP A 102 -11.03 7.60 5.31
CA ASP A 102 -12.06 6.68 4.81
C ASP A 102 -11.95 6.43 3.30
N GLN A 103 -11.32 7.33 2.56
CA GLN A 103 -11.15 7.22 1.10
C GLN A 103 -9.83 6.54 0.67
N VAL A 104 -8.96 6.19 1.62
CA VAL A 104 -7.63 5.65 1.27
C VAL A 104 -7.72 4.40 0.39
N PHE A 105 -8.74 3.56 0.57
CA PHE A 105 -8.93 2.32 -0.17
C PHE A 105 -9.98 2.42 -1.30
N ASN A 106 -10.45 3.61 -1.61
CA ASN A 106 -11.36 3.85 -2.74
C ASN A 106 -10.55 4.04 -4.04
N TRP A 107 -10.20 2.97 -4.72
CA TRP A 107 -9.54 2.94 -6.03
C TRP A 107 -10.22 1.95 -6.97
#